data_3f54e3a1c04a07383b421b11a2241b90
#
_entry.id   3f54e3a1c04a07383b421b11a2241b90
#
_cell.length_a   1.000
_cell.length_b   1.000
_cell.length_c   1.000
_cell.angle_alpha   90.00
_cell.angle_beta   90.00
_cell.angle_gamma   90.00
#
_symmetry.space_group_name_H-M   'P 1'
#
loop_
_entity.id
_entity.type
_entity.pdbx_description
1 polymer ?
#
loop_
_entity_poly.entity_id
_entity_poly.type
_entity_poly.pdbx_seq_one_letter_code
_entity_poly.pdbx_strand_id
1 'polypeptide(L)'
;MKTYKQTIKRIQLLVTANLLFFVCAVNAQIVNAEPQLRWVDVKELCIEGKGWTDTKHFYDRFPAKAEGLIRKSVWDLSENSAGICVRFKTDATSISARWTLRNRKIALTNMAASGVSGLDLYVRFNGEWRWLGAARPDSVTNEKKLTAGMSQEVRECLLYLPLYNGIENLEIGIPLEAKCELPPLRPINMKPVVFYGTSIVQGGCASRPGMAYPAILCRRLDCTMINLGFSGNAICEPEIATLLAELDPAVYMLDPLPNMNSEMVKSRMPEFIEKLRTVHPKTPIILVENTEMGDAPVNPSRREGYSTSNAILRKIFEERVKAGDRNLFYIRGDKLLGTDGQGTVDRVHPSDLGFMRMADVMEPVLKRALRAGR
;
A
#
# COMPACT_ATOMS: atom_id res chain seq x y z
N MET A 1 -53.01 -19.89 -58.65
CA MET A 1 -53.30 -19.29 -57.37
C MET A 1 -52.49 -19.85 -56.18
N LYS A 2 -52.16 -21.13 -56.07
CA LYS A 2 -51.37 -21.75 -55.00
C LYS A 2 -49.90 -21.26 -54.95
N THR A 3 -49.26 -21.13 -56.11
CA THR A 3 -47.84 -20.73 -56.22
C THR A 3 -47.62 -19.28 -55.82
N TYR A 4 -48.51 -18.36 -56.10
CA TYR A 4 -48.42 -16.95 -55.78
C TYR A 4 -48.48 -16.69 -54.23
N LYS A 5 -49.37 -17.44 -53.54
CA LYS A 5 -49.48 -17.39 -52.10
C LYS A 5 -48.22 -17.91 -51.34
N GLN A 6 -47.53 -18.89 -51.91
CA GLN A 6 -46.28 -19.43 -51.37
C GLN A 6 -45.13 -18.45 -51.54
N THR A 7 -45.06 -17.71 -52.64
CA THR A 7 -44.03 -16.73 -52.92
C THR A 7 -44.16 -15.51 -51.94
N ILE A 8 -45.39 -15.02 -51.70
CA ILE A 8 -45.66 -13.92 -50.77
C ILE A 8 -45.30 -14.32 -49.33
N LYS A 9 -45.62 -15.55 -48.87
CA LYS A 9 -45.21 -16.02 -47.54
C LYS A 9 -43.68 -16.14 -47.38
N ARG A 10 -42.95 -16.53 -48.41
CA ARG A 10 -41.48 -16.60 -48.40
C ARG A 10 -40.87 -15.18 -48.33
N ILE A 11 -41.39 -14.21 -49.05
CA ILE A 11 -40.94 -12.82 -49.01
C ILE A 11 -41.23 -12.19 -47.64
N GLN A 12 -42.42 -12.43 -47.07
CA GLN A 12 -42.74 -11.95 -45.74
C GLN A 12 -41.84 -12.56 -44.63
N LEU A 13 -41.50 -13.86 -44.74
CA LEU A 13 -40.61 -14.54 -43.83
C LEU A 13 -39.16 -14.02 -43.90
N LEU A 14 -38.67 -13.70 -45.10
CA LEU A 14 -37.35 -13.13 -45.34
C LEU A 14 -37.26 -11.68 -44.85
N VAL A 15 -38.32 -10.88 -45.00
CA VAL A 15 -38.35 -9.48 -44.50
C VAL A 15 -38.39 -9.46 -42.99
N THR A 16 -39.19 -10.33 -42.35
CA THR A 16 -39.24 -10.43 -40.87
C THR A 16 -37.93 -10.97 -40.28
N ALA A 17 -37.29 -11.96 -40.95
CA ALA A 17 -35.98 -12.46 -40.49
C ALA A 17 -34.88 -11.39 -40.58
N ASN A 18 -34.84 -10.60 -41.66
CA ASN A 18 -33.88 -9.50 -41.81
C ASN A 18 -34.14 -8.35 -40.82
N LEU A 19 -35.41 -8.02 -40.53
CA LEU A 19 -35.73 -7.00 -39.52
C LEU A 19 -35.32 -7.45 -38.11
N LEU A 20 -35.57 -8.71 -37.75
CA LEU A 20 -35.13 -9.29 -36.48
C LEU A 20 -33.59 -9.32 -36.37
N PHE A 21 -32.89 -9.65 -37.46
CA PHE A 21 -31.42 -9.65 -37.48
C PHE A 21 -30.85 -8.24 -37.34
N PHE A 22 -31.48 -7.23 -37.97
CA PHE A 22 -31.09 -5.83 -37.88
C PHE A 22 -31.33 -5.26 -36.47
N VAL A 23 -32.47 -5.58 -35.84
CA VAL A 23 -32.79 -5.18 -34.45
C VAL A 23 -31.85 -5.84 -33.45
N CYS A 24 -31.51 -7.13 -33.65
CA CYS A 24 -30.51 -7.82 -32.81
C CYS A 24 -29.11 -7.25 -33.01
N ALA A 25 -28.68 -6.88 -34.21
CA ALA A 25 -27.38 -6.28 -34.50
C ALA A 25 -27.25 -4.86 -33.92
N VAL A 26 -28.31 -4.04 -34.01
CA VAL A 26 -28.34 -2.69 -33.41
C VAL A 26 -28.32 -2.78 -31.90
N ASN A 27 -29.09 -3.70 -31.28
CA ASN A 27 -29.02 -3.89 -29.80
C ASN A 27 -27.67 -4.46 -29.37
N ALA A 28 -27.01 -5.32 -30.15
CA ALA A 28 -25.67 -5.83 -29.84
C ALA A 28 -24.58 -4.72 -29.94
N GLN A 29 -24.76 -3.75 -30.86
CA GLN A 29 -23.86 -2.59 -30.93
C GLN A 29 -24.08 -1.59 -29.80
N ILE A 30 -25.30 -1.42 -29.33
CA ILE A 30 -25.60 -0.52 -28.19
C ILE A 30 -25.07 -1.10 -26.85
N VAL A 31 -25.04 -2.45 -26.73
CA VAL A 31 -24.55 -3.12 -25.50
C VAL A 31 -23.01 -3.12 -25.41
N ASN A 32 -22.28 -2.87 -26.50
CA ASN A 32 -20.81 -2.93 -26.54
C ASN A 32 -20.11 -1.55 -26.63
N ALA A 33 -20.80 -0.45 -26.62
CA ALA A 33 -20.14 0.85 -26.54
C ALA A 33 -19.60 1.05 -25.10
N GLU A 34 -18.28 1.08 -24.94
CA GLU A 34 -17.69 1.45 -23.64
C GLU A 34 -18.20 2.84 -23.23
N PRO A 35 -18.61 3.03 -21.97
CA PRO A 35 -19.12 4.31 -21.52
C PRO A 35 -18.04 5.38 -21.70
N GLN A 36 -18.42 6.56 -22.19
CA GLN A 36 -17.53 7.70 -22.21
C GLN A 36 -17.11 8.03 -20.79
N LEU A 37 -15.80 8.26 -20.58
CA LEU A 37 -15.24 8.51 -19.27
C LEU A 37 -14.99 10.01 -19.06
N ARG A 38 -15.29 10.46 -17.85
CA ARG A 38 -14.79 11.70 -17.27
C ARG A 38 -13.56 11.37 -16.43
N TRP A 39 -12.49 12.14 -16.60
CA TRP A 39 -11.24 12.00 -15.87
C TRP A 39 -11.16 13.04 -14.76
N VAL A 40 -10.81 12.60 -13.55
CA VAL A 40 -10.68 13.43 -12.35
C VAL A 40 -9.21 13.34 -11.89
N ASP A 41 -8.52 14.49 -11.82
CA ASP A 41 -7.18 14.54 -11.22
C ASP A 41 -7.29 14.18 -9.73
N VAL A 42 -6.51 13.18 -9.29
CA VAL A 42 -6.58 12.73 -7.89
C VAL A 42 -6.08 13.78 -6.89
N LYS A 43 -5.39 14.83 -7.34
CA LYS A 43 -5.01 15.98 -6.50
C LYS A 43 -6.23 16.76 -6.00
N GLU A 44 -7.37 16.64 -6.67
CA GLU A 44 -8.65 17.21 -6.25
C GLU A 44 -9.36 16.34 -5.21
N LEU A 45 -8.83 15.13 -4.94
CA LEU A 45 -9.40 14.15 -4.02
C LEU A 45 -8.61 14.08 -2.71
N CYS A 46 -9.02 13.18 -1.80
CA CYS A 46 -8.37 13.01 -0.51
C CYS A 46 -7.12 12.14 -0.63
N ILE A 47 -5.93 12.74 -0.57
CA ILE A 47 -4.65 12.03 -0.52
C ILE A 47 -4.29 11.73 0.93
N GLU A 48 -4.06 10.46 1.24
CA GLU A 48 -3.58 9.98 2.53
C GLU A 48 -2.19 9.33 2.39
N GLY A 49 -1.45 9.20 3.48
CA GLY A 49 -0.16 8.51 3.50
C GLY A 49 1.06 9.41 3.31
N LYS A 50 0.88 10.71 3.19
CA LYS A 50 1.98 11.69 3.16
C LYS A 50 2.30 12.19 4.57
N GLY A 51 3.60 12.21 4.90
CA GLY A 51 4.10 12.80 6.15
C GLY A 51 4.32 14.31 6.04
N TRP A 52 4.66 14.79 4.85
CA TRP A 52 4.96 16.20 4.57
C TRP A 52 4.22 16.66 3.31
N THR A 53 3.93 17.95 3.24
CA THR A 53 3.30 18.60 2.08
C THR A 53 4.30 19.30 1.17
N ASP A 54 5.46 19.69 1.70
CA ASP A 54 6.58 20.39 1.04
C ASP A 54 7.57 19.41 0.38
N THR A 55 7.04 18.40 -0.31
CA THR A 55 7.84 17.41 -1.05
C THR A 55 8.31 17.96 -2.40
N LYS A 56 9.44 17.48 -2.94
CA LYS A 56 10.00 17.92 -4.23
C LYS A 56 9.03 17.64 -5.39
N HIS A 57 8.44 16.42 -5.40
CA HIS A 57 7.34 16.06 -6.28
C HIS A 57 6.13 15.65 -5.45
N PHE A 58 4.94 15.84 -5.97
CA PHE A 58 3.70 15.71 -5.20
C PHE A 58 3.55 14.36 -4.48
N TYR A 59 4.00 13.26 -5.09
CA TYR A 59 3.85 11.90 -4.53
C TYR A 59 5.12 11.37 -3.87
N ASP A 60 6.10 12.22 -3.55
CA ASP A 60 7.28 11.85 -2.78
C ASP A 60 6.94 11.69 -1.30
N ARG A 61 7.73 10.86 -0.59
CA ARG A 61 7.49 10.51 0.81
C ARG A 61 8.25 11.41 1.80
N PHE A 62 9.38 12.01 1.41
CA PHE A 62 10.14 12.95 2.23
C PHE A 62 10.00 14.40 1.77
N PRO A 63 10.18 15.36 2.70
CA PRO A 63 10.16 16.79 2.35
C PRO A 63 11.35 17.15 1.47
N ALA A 64 11.21 18.18 0.62
CA ALA A 64 12.26 18.63 -0.30
C ALA A 64 13.58 18.98 0.41
N LYS A 65 13.50 19.52 1.63
CA LYS A 65 14.67 19.83 2.47
C LYS A 65 15.54 18.64 2.83
N ALA A 66 15.04 17.40 2.73
CA ALA A 66 15.80 16.19 3.01
C ALA A 66 16.83 15.86 1.91
N GLU A 67 16.67 16.42 0.69
CA GLU A 67 17.64 16.26 -0.40
C GLU A 67 19.01 16.82 0.01
N GLY A 68 20.04 15.99 -0.07
CA GLY A 68 21.41 16.35 0.35
C GLY A 68 21.67 16.25 1.86
N LEU A 69 20.64 16.13 2.71
CA LEU A 69 20.81 15.90 4.14
C LEU A 69 20.90 14.41 4.50
N ILE A 70 20.19 13.58 3.76
CA ILE A 70 20.15 12.13 3.94
C ILE A 70 20.97 11.43 2.85
N ARG A 71 21.31 10.15 3.06
CA ARG A 71 22.01 9.37 2.03
C ARG A 71 21.21 9.36 0.72
N LYS A 72 21.93 9.51 -0.40
CA LYS A 72 21.33 9.52 -1.74
C LYS A 72 20.44 8.30 -1.99
N SER A 73 20.84 7.11 -1.55
CA SER A 73 20.05 5.89 -1.72
C SER A 73 18.70 5.92 -0.97
N VAL A 74 18.64 6.59 0.19
CA VAL A 74 17.38 6.80 0.92
C VAL A 74 16.53 7.86 0.22
N TRP A 75 17.17 8.93 -0.27
CA TRP A 75 16.51 9.96 -1.04
C TRP A 75 15.86 9.39 -2.31
N ASP A 76 16.62 8.66 -3.12
CA ASP A 76 16.09 8.03 -4.35
C ASP A 76 14.89 7.08 -4.06
N LEU A 77 14.94 6.35 -2.94
CA LEU A 77 13.82 5.51 -2.52
C LEU A 77 12.63 6.31 -2.00
N SER A 78 12.85 7.50 -1.45
CA SER A 78 11.76 8.37 -0.97
C SER A 78 10.88 8.92 -2.09
N GLU A 79 11.39 8.93 -3.31
CA GLU A 79 10.63 9.30 -4.52
C GLU A 79 9.65 8.20 -4.98
N ASN A 80 9.68 7.00 -4.38
CA ASN A 80 8.65 5.98 -4.58
C ASN A 80 7.41 6.31 -3.74
N SER A 81 6.22 6.02 -4.27
CA SER A 81 4.94 6.41 -3.67
C SER A 81 4.36 5.41 -2.68
N ALA A 82 5.21 4.53 -2.08
CA ALA A 82 4.78 3.48 -1.16
C ALA A 82 3.95 4.02 0.01
N GLY A 83 2.78 3.44 0.23
CA GLY A 83 1.88 3.82 1.32
C GLY A 83 1.00 5.03 1.05
N ILE A 84 1.27 5.82 0.00
CA ILE A 84 0.36 6.89 -0.43
C ILE A 84 -0.87 6.26 -1.07
N CYS A 85 -2.03 6.80 -0.79
CA CYS A 85 -3.30 6.36 -1.36
C CYS A 85 -4.27 7.51 -1.58
N VAL A 86 -5.24 7.28 -2.47
CA VAL A 86 -6.31 8.22 -2.80
C VAL A 86 -7.61 7.67 -2.22
N ARG A 87 -8.28 8.43 -1.39
CA ARG A 87 -9.59 8.09 -0.84
C ARG A 87 -10.67 8.98 -1.47
N PHE A 88 -11.73 8.39 -1.99
CA PHE A 88 -12.81 9.09 -2.68
C PHE A 88 -14.13 8.34 -2.56
N LYS A 89 -15.25 9.00 -2.90
CA LYS A 89 -16.57 8.38 -3.01
C LYS A 89 -17.06 8.45 -4.45
N THR A 90 -17.74 7.40 -4.90
CA THR A 90 -18.32 7.37 -6.24
C THR A 90 -19.51 6.40 -6.29
N ASP A 91 -20.47 6.67 -7.18
CA ASP A 91 -21.56 5.78 -7.57
C ASP A 91 -21.31 5.13 -8.95
N ALA A 92 -20.07 5.21 -9.44
CA ALA A 92 -19.67 4.70 -10.72
C ALA A 92 -19.86 3.18 -10.85
N THR A 93 -20.36 2.74 -12.00
CA THR A 93 -20.48 1.31 -12.35
C THR A 93 -19.18 0.71 -12.88
N SER A 94 -18.22 1.55 -13.25
CA SER A 94 -16.85 1.17 -13.63
C SER A 94 -15.85 2.24 -13.20
N ILE A 95 -14.63 1.82 -12.90
CA ILE A 95 -13.51 2.71 -12.53
C ILE A 95 -12.31 2.33 -13.38
N SER A 96 -11.73 3.32 -14.03
CA SER A 96 -10.46 3.26 -14.75
C SER A 96 -9.45 4.18 -14.09
N ALA A 97 -8.17 4.00 -14.39
CA ALA A 97 -7.11 4.91 -14.01
C ALA A 97 -6.17 5.14 -15.17
N ARG A 98 -5.67 6.37 -15.31
CA ARG A 98 -4.52 6.69 -16.15
C ARG A 98 -3.45 7.33 -15.30
N TRP A 99 -2.20 6.86 -15.48
CA TRP A 99 -1.08 7.34 -14.67
C TRP A 99 0.22 7.31 -15.43
N THR A 100 1.11 8.22 -15.07
CA THR A 100 2.48 8.28 -15.57
C THR A 100 3.45 7.97 -14.44
N LEU A 101 4.30 6.98 -14.68
CA LEU A 101 5.36 6.55 -13.76
C LEU A 101 6.62 7.41 -13.96
N ARG A 102 7.39 7.61 -12.90
CA ARG A 102 8.68 8.31 -12.95
C ARG A 102 9.77 7.45 -13.58
N ASN A 103 9.80 6.16 -13.24
CA ASN A 103 10.85 5.25 -13.67
C ASN A 103 10.37 4.27 -14.74
N ARG A 104 11.21 4.04 -15.75
CA ARG A 104 10.96 3.06 -16.82
C ARG A 104 11.05 1.61 -16.36
N LYS A 105 11.72 1.33 -15.23
CA LYS A 105 11.81 0.00 -14.65
C LYS A 105 10.53 -0.32 -13.89
N ILE A 106 9.56 -0.92 -14.57
CA ILE A 106 8.21 -1.16 -14.04
C ILE A 106 8.08 -2.43 -13.21
N ALA A 107 9.08 -3.32 -13.21
CA ALA A 107 9.12 -4.58 -12.45
C ALA A 107 10.51 -4.84 -11.89
N LEU A 108 10.62 -5.71 -10.87
CA LEU A 108 11.89 -6.22 -10.34
C LEU A 108 11.99 -7.73 -10.60
N THR A 109 13.18 -8.31 -10.44
CA THR A 109 13.42 -9.75 -10.69
C THR A 109 12.60 -10.66 -9.75
N ASN A 110 12.30 -10.17 -8.56
CA ASN A 110 11.54 -10.88 -7.52
C ASN A 110 10.17 -10.24 -7.24
N MET A 111 9.76 -9.22 -8.02
CA MET A 111 8.51 -8.51 -7.78
C MET A 111 7.82 -8.11 -9.08
N ALA A 112 6.56 -8.51 -9.25
CA ALA A 112 5.77 -8.22 -10.43
C ALA A 112 5.48 -6.72 -10.61
N ALA A 113 5.22 -6.30 -11.86
CA ALA A 113 4.87 -4.92 -12.20
C ALA A 113 3.63 -4.41 -11.43
N SER A 114 2.69 -5.29 -11.10
CA SER A 114 1.50 -4.95 -10.30
C SER A 114 1.84 -4.44 -8.89
N GLY A 115 2.89 -4.95 -8.27
CA GLY A 115 3.37 -4.47 -6.96
C GLY A 115 4.35 -3.31 -7.08
N VAL A 116 5.33 -3.41 -8.03
CA VAL A 116 6.36 -2.38 -8.23
C VAL A 116 5.77 -1.07 -8.64
N SER A 117 4.89 -1.06 -9.67
CA SER A 117 4.45 0.13 -10.39
C SER A 117 2.93 0.19 -10.64
N GLY A 118 2.18 -0.76 -10.08
CA GLY A 118 0.74 -0.86 -10.26
C GLY A 118 -0.07 -0.05 -9.25
N LEU A 119 -1.36 0.04 -9.54
CA LEU A 119 -2.37 0.63 -8.67
C LEU A 119 -3.24 -0.47 -8.08
N ASP A 120 -3.76 -0.27 -6.84
CA ASP A 120 -4.52 -1.30 -6.14
C ASP A 120 -5.77 -0.71 -5.46
N LEU A 121 -6.96 -1.10 -5.94
CA LEU A 121 -8.23 -0.51 -5.58
C LEU A 121 -8.99 -1.37 -4.57
N TYR A 122 -9.43 -0.73 -3.51
CA TYR A 122 -10.36 -1.27 -2.50
C TYR A 122 -11.64 -0.46 -2.45
N VAL A 123 -12.70 -1.09 -1.98
CA VAL A 123 -14.01 -0.48 -1.77
C VAL A 123 -14.49 -0.79 -0.36
N ARG A 124 -15.19 0.15 0.29
CA ARG A 124 -15.86 -0.11 1.56
C ARG A 124 -17.19 -0.80 1.28
N PHE A 125 -17.36 -2.01 1.82
CA PHE A 125 -18.57 -2.80 1.70
C PHE A 125 -18.93 -3.40 3.07
N ASN A 126 -20.15 -3.14 3.54
CA ASN A 126 -20.62 -3.54 4.88
C ASN A 126 -19.66 -3.11 6.01
N GLY A 127 -19.09 -1.89 5.91
CA GLY A 127 -18.17 -1.34 6.92
C GLY A 127 -16.73 -1.80 6.79
N GLU A 128 -16.41 -2.78 5.95
CA GLU A 128 -15.06 -3.33 5.77
C GLU A 128 -14.47 -2.96 4.41
N TRP A 129 -13.13 -2.83 4.36
CA TRP A 129 -12.41 -2.66 3.10
C TRP A 129 -12.27 -4.00 2.36
N ARG A 130 -12.84 -4.08 1.17
CA ARG A 130 -12.72 -5.24 0.27
C ARG A 130 -11.91 -4.88 -0.96
N TRP A 131 -11.07 -5.81 -1.38
CA TRP A 131 -10.36 -5.68 -2.65
C TRP A 131 -11.31 -5.68 -3.83
N LEU A 132 -11.08 -4.78 -4.79
CA LEU A 132 -11.94 -4.62 -5.95
C LEU A 132 -11.20 -4.89 -7.26
N GLY A 133 -9.96 -4.41 -7.40
CA GLY A 133 -9.18 -4.59 -8.60
C GLY A 133 -7.79 -3.99 -8.51
N ALA A 134 -6.91 -4.39 -9.43
CA ALA A 134 -5.57 -3.82 -9.56
C ALA A 134 -5.24 -3.54 -11.02
N ALA A 135 -4.49 -2.46 -11.26
CA ALA A 135 -3.98 -2.14 -12.59
C ALA A 135 -2.48 -2.44 -12.68
N ARG A 136 -2.11 -3.36 -13.58
CA ARG A 136 -0.71 -3.65 -13.90
C ARG A 136 -0.25 -2.75 -15.05
N PRO A 137 0.85 -2.00 -14.90
CA PRO A 137 1.42 -1.21 -15.97
C PRO A 137 2.12 -2.08 -17.02
N ASP A 138 2.13 -1.61 -18.25
CA ASP A 138 2.91 -2.18 -19.37
C ASP A 138 3.96 -1.19 -19.87
N SER A 139 3.84 0.08 -19.52
CA SER A 139 4.73 1.15 -19.96
C SER A 139 4.87 2.23 -18.87
N VAL A 140 5.54 3.34 -19.19
CA VAL A 140 5.63 4.50 -18.30
C VAL A 140 4.29 5.20 -18.18
N THR A 141 3.56 5.37 -19.29
CA THR A 141 2.22 5.95 -19.31
C THR A 141 1.19 4.85 -19.55
N ASN A 142 0.20 4.79 -18.72
CA ASN A 142 -0.78 3.70 -18.69
C ASN A 142 -2.20 4.25 -18.59
N GLU A 143 -3.14 3.52 -19.22
CA GLU A 143 -4.57 3.66 -19.00
C GLU A 143 -5.16 2.25 -18.87
N LYS A 144 -5.81 1.96 -17.75
CA LYS A 144 -6.34 0.63 -17.42
C LYS A 144 -7.67 0.74 -16.71
N LYS A 145 -8.58 -0.16 -17.06
CA LYS A 145 -9.80 -0.41 -16.30
C LYS A 145 -9.46 -1.19 -15.04
N LEU A 146 -9.82 -0.67 -13.87
CA LEU A 146 -9.64 -1.32 -12.58
C LEU A 146 -10.79 -2.27 -12.27
N THR A 147 -12.03 -1.84 -12.58
CA THR A 147 -13.26 -2.62 -12.35
C THR A 147 -14.39 -2.17 -13.25
N ALA A 148 -15.37 -3.04 -13.43
CA ALA A 148 -16.63 -2.74 -14.12
C ALA A 148 -17.76 -3.67 -13.62
N GLY A 149 -19.01 -3.33 -13.96
CA GLY A 149 -20.18 -4.13 -13.60
C GLY A 149 -20.64 -3.94 -12.15
N MET A 150 -20.21 -2.87 -11.48
CA MET A 150 -20.71 -2.53 -10.17
C MET A 150 -22.16 -2.01 -10.27
N SER A 151 -22.97 -2.24 -9.21
CA SER A 151 -24.25 -1.54 -9.06
C SER A 151 -24.02 -0.06 -8.82
N GLN A 152 -24.94 0.77 -9.31
CA GLN A 152 -24.88 2.23 -9.15
C GLN A 152 -25.28 2.64 -7.72
N GLU A 153 -24.33 2.55 -6.80
CA GLU A 153 -24.47 2.92 -5.40
C GLU A 153 -23.25 3.71 -4.94
N VAL A 154 -23.45 4.72 -4.11
CA VAL A 154 -22.34 5.51 -3.56
C VAL A 154 -21.50 4.67 -2.62
N ARG A 155 -20.21 4.51 -2.96
CA ARG A 155 -19.22 3.76 -2.18
C ARG A 155 -17.98 4.57 -1.93
N GLU A 156 -17.38 4.35 -0.79
CA GLU A 156 -16.05 4.86 -0.48
C GLU A 156 -15.00 3.92 -1.08
N CYS A 157 -14.05 4.47 -1.80
CA CYS A 157 -12.96 3.78 -2.47
C CYS A 157 -11.61 4.22 -1.90
N LEU A 158 -10.62 3.31 -1.97
CA LEU A 158 -9.24 3.54 -1.55
C LEU A 158 -8.31 2.96 -2.62
N LEU A 159 -7.56 3.83 -3.29
CA LEU A 159 -6.62 3.48 -4.36
C LEU A 159 -5.19 3.66 -3.88
N TYR A 160 -4.45 2.55 -3.66
CA TYR A 160 -3.04 2.57 -3.31
C TYR A 160 -2.15 2.79 -4.52
N LEU A 161 -1.08 3.56 -4.31
CA LEU A 161 -0.06 3.91 -5.28
C LEU A 161 1.10 2.88 -5.28
N PRO A 162 1.97 2.90 -6.32
CA PRO A 162 3.10 1.98 -6.46
C PRO A 162 4.03 1.90 -5.26
N LEU A 163 4.58 0.69 -4.99
CA LEU A 163 5.50 0.46 -3.88
C LEU A 163 6.97 0.82 -4.22
N TYR A 164 7.39 0.59 -5.47
CA TYR A 164 8.80 0.74 -5.90
C TYR A 164 8.95 1.66 -7.12
N ASN A 165 7.95 2.51 -7.38
CA ASN A 165 8.02 3.54 -8.40
C ASN A 165 7.36 4.83 -7.90
N GLY A 166 7.76 5.97 -8.44
CA GLY A 166 7.09 7.24 -8.25
C GLY A 166 6.00 7.44 -9.31
N ILE A 167 5.03 8.26 -8.99
CA ILE A 167 3.99 8.73 -9.91
C ILE A 167 4.21 10.22 -10.20
N GLU A 168 4.05 10.63 -11.45
CA GLU A 168 4.04 12.03 -11.86
C GLU A 168 2.61 12.58 -11.99
N ASN A 169 1.74 11.80 -12.66
CA ASN A 169 0.33 12.13 -12.85
C ASN A 169 -0.55 10.91 -12.59
N LEU A 170 -1.72 11.15 -12.01
CA LEU A 170 -2.73 10.11 -11.79
C LEU A 170 -4.12 10.72 -11.89
N GLU A 171 -4.98 10.10 -12.68
CA GLU A 171 -6.38 10.45 -12.82
C GLU A 171 -7.25 9.19 -12.72
N ILE A 172 -8.45 9.37 -12.20
CA ILE A 172 -9.50 8.35 -12.10
C ILE A 172 -10.52 8.61 -13.19
N GLY A 173 -10.78 7.61 -14.04
CA GLY A 173 -11.82 7.63 -15.08
C GLY A 173 -13.08 6.94 -14.59
N ILE A 174 -14.21 7.65 -14.65
CA ILE A 174 -15.54 7.17 -14.30
C ILE A 174 -16.53 7.52 -15.41
N PRO A 175 -17.67 6.80 -15.57
CA PRO A 175 -18.71 7.18 -16.51
C PRO A 175 -19.13 8.65 -16.35
N LEU A 176 -19.48 9.32 -17.45
CA LEU A 176 -19.81 10.76 -17.46
C LEU A 176 -20.85 11.15 -16.40
N GLU A 177 -21.86 10.31 -16.23
CA GLU A 177 -23.00 10.54 -15.32
C GLU A 177 -22.67 10.22 -13.85
N ALA A 178 -21.54 9.52 -13.60
CA ALA A 178 -21.18 9.13 -12.25
C ALA A 178 -20.61 10.31 -11.46
N LYS A 179 -20.82 10.30 -10.16
CA LYS A 179 -20.27 11.28 -9.21
C LYS A 179 -18.91 10.80 -8.69
N CYS A 180 -18.02 11.75 -8.47
CA CYS A 180 -16.77 11.55 -7.73
C CYS A 180 -16.68 12.68 -6.71
N GLU A 181 -16.65 12.32 -5.44
CA GLU A 181 -16.76 13.27 -4.34
C GLU A 181 -15.67 13.00 -3.29
N LEU A 182 -15.36 14.00 -2.48
CA LEU A 182 -14.52 13.81 -1.31
C LEU A 182 -15.20 12.87 -0.32
N PRO A 183 -14.46 11.95 0.31
CA PRO A 183 -15.00 11.09 1.35
C PRO A 183 -15.24 11.90 2.64
N PRO A 184 -15.99 11.34 3.62
CA PRO A 184 -16.08 11.95 4.94
C PRO A 184 -14.70 12.24 5.51
N LEU A 185 -14.52 13.39 6.14
CA LEU A 185 -13.28 13.70 6.83
C LEU A 185 -13.02 12.65 7.92
N ARG A 186 -11.77 12.28 8.09
CA ARG A 186 -11.38 11.49 9.24
C ARG A 186 -11.52 12.32 10.52
N PRO A 187 -11.75 11.70 11.69
CA PRO A 187 -11.80 12.43 12.96
C PRO A 187 -10.55 13.32 13.10
N ILE A 188 -10.74 14.57 13.52
CA ILE A 188 -9.67 15.59 13.60
C ILE A 188 -8.49 15.16 14.51
N ASN A 189 -8.74 14.29 15.46
CA ASN A 189 -7.75 13.72 16.37
C ASN A 189 -7.15 12.39 15.89
N MET A 190 -7.51 11.92 14.70
CA MET A 190 -6.93 10.72 14.12
C MET A 190 -5.54 11.03 13.57
N LYS A 191 -4.52 10.61 14.32
CA LYS A 191 -3.12 10.69 13.90
C LYS A 191 -2.72 9.42 13.13
N PRO A 192 -1.78 9.52 12.16
CA PRO A 192 -1.31 8.37 11.40
C PRO A 192 -0.44 7.43 12.23
N VAL A 193 -0.32 6.19 11.78
CA VAL A 193 0.74 5.28 12.20
C VAL A 193 1.93 5.48 11.27
N VAL A 194 3.10 5.81 11.82
CA VAL A 194 4.35 5.93 11.07
C VAL A 194 5.08 4.60 11.10
N PHE A 195 5.27 3.99 9.94
CA PHE A 195 6.04 2.76 9.75
C PHE A 195 7.41 3.13 9.19
N TYR A 196 8.46 2.92 9.95
CA TYR A 196 9.84 3.07 9.49
C TYR A 196 10.54 1.72 9.44
N GLY A 197 11.18 1.41 8.33
CA GLY A 197 11.91 0.15 8.17
C GLY A 197 12.39 -0.12 6.76
N THR A 198 12.55 -1.39 6.46
CA THR A 198 13.27 -1.93 5.30
C THR A 198 12.40 -2.07 4.06
N SER A 199 12.87 -2.89 3.08
CA SER A 199 12.08 -3.36 1.94
C SER A 199 10.77 -4.03 2.38
N ILE A 200 10.75 -4.69 3.55
CA ILE A 200 9.56 -5.37 4.07
C ILE A 200 8.48 -4.34 4.42
N VAL A 201 8.85 -3.24 5.08
CA VAL A 201 7.93 -2.11 5.35
C VAL A 201 7.48 -1.44 4.05
N GLN A 202 8.43 -1.22 3.10
CA GLN A 202 8.10 -0.64 1.80
C GLN A 202 7.10 -1.50 1.03
N GLY A 203 7.11 -2.82 1.22
CA GLY A 203 6.23 -3.79 0.59
C GLY A 203 6.92 -4.66 -0.46
N GLY A 204 8.23 -4.93 -0.28
CA GLY A 204 9.01 -5.76 -1.19
C GLY A 204 8.40 -7.16 -1.36
N CYS A 205 8.19 -7.56 -2.61
CA CYS A 205 7.54 -8.80 -3.07
C CYS A 205 6.05 -8.92 -2.81
N ALA A 206 5.36 -7.87 -2.31
CA ALA A 206 3.91 -7.83 -2.34
C ALA A 206 3.40 -7.89 -3.79
N SER A 207 2.37 -8.70 -4.07
CA SER A 207 1.81 -8.86 -5.42
C SER A 207 1.19 -7.56 -5.96
N ARG A 208 0.74 -6.68 -5.07
CA ARG A 208 0.08 -5.40 -5.32
C ARG A 208 0.19 -4.48 -4.10
N PRO A 209 0.07 -3.15 -4.24
CA PRO A 209 0.37 -2.19 -3.17
C PRO A 209 -0.35 -2.42 -1.83
N GLY A 210 -1.63 -2.75 -1.86
CA GLY A 210 -2.42 -2.97 -0.65
C GLY A 210 -2.08 -4.26 0.10
N MET A 211 -1.19 -5.12 -0.42
CA MET A 211 -0.73 -6.34 0.28
C MET A 211 0.50 -6.12 1.16
N ALA A 212 1.16 -4.97 1.11
CA ALA A 212 2.16 -4.62 2.12
C ALA A 212 1.52 -4.58 3.53
N TYR A 213 2.19 -5.15 4.56
CA TYR A 213 1.59 -5.27 5.89
C TYR A 213 1.14 -3.95 6.53
N PRO A 214 1.80 -2.78 6.29
CA PRO A 214 1.30 -1.51 6.79
C PRO A 214 -0.10 -1.17 6.23
N ALA A 215 -0.31 -1.43 4.93
CA ALA A 215 -1.60 -1.22 4.29
C ALA A 215 -2.68 -2.18 4.81
N ILE A 216 -2.33 -3.46 5.05
CA ILE A 216 -3.24 -4.45 5.63
C ILE A 216 -3.67 -4.02 7.03
N LEU A 217 -2.72 -3.66 7.89
CA LEU A 217 -2.98 -3.22 9.27
C LEU A 217 -3.89 -2.00 9.30
N CYS A 218 -3.58 -0.98 8.49
CA CYS A 218 -4.36 0.26 8.52
C CYS A 218 -5.77 0.09 7.94
N ARG A 219 -5.98 -0.79 6.96
CA ARG A 219 -7.34 -1.13 6.53
C ARG A 219 -8.13 -1.87 7.61
N ARG A 220 -7.50 -2.83 8.33
CA ARG A 220 -8.17 -3.59 9.41
C ARG A 220 -8.52 -2.71 10.61
N LEU A 221 -7.69 -1.71 10.90
CA LEU A 221 -7.84 -0.82 12.05
C LEU A 221 -8.52 0.52 11.71
N ASP A 222 -8.87 0.70 10.44
CA ASP A 222 -9.43 1.94 9.87
C ASP A 222 -8.63 3.19 10.29
N CYS A 223 -7.30 3.12 10.18
CA CYS A 223 -6.38 4.20 10.48
C CYS A 223 -5.58 4.62 9.24
N THR A 224 -4.95 5.78 9.29
CA THR A 224 -4.03 6.25 8.26
C THR A 224 -2.60 5.79 8.55
N MET A 225 -1.81 5.62 7.50
CA MET A 225 -0.38 5.27 7.61
C MET A 225 0.51 6.30 6.94
N ILE A 226 1.75 6.38 7.40
CA ILE A 226 2.87 6.97 6.67
C ILE A 226 3.90 5.86 6.53
N ASN A 227 4.14 5.39 5.29
CA ASN A 227 5.08 4.33 5.01
C ASN A 227 6.45 4.91 4.67
N LEU A 228 7.40 4.77 5.59
CA LEU A 228 8.80 5.16 5.46
C LEU A 228 9.70 3.91 5.43
N GLY A 229 9.31 2.93 4.60
CA GLY A 229 10.13 1.79 4.25
C GLY A 229 11.15 2.16 3.16
N PHE A 230 12.42 1.78 3.39
CA PHE A 230 13.55 2.07 2.50
C PHE A 230 14.35 0.80 2.23
N SER A 231 14.11 0.18 1.09
CA SER A 231 14.68 -1.10 0.68
C SER A 231 16.22 -1.11 0.79
N GLY A 232 16.77 -2.00 1.65
CA GLY A 232 18.22 -2.12 1.89
C GLY A 232 18.84 -0.94 2.64
N ASN A 233 18.07 0.07 3.07
CA ASN A 233 18.62 1.35 3.50
C ASN A 233 18.09 1.89 4.84
N ALA A 234 17.20 1.19 5.53
CA ALA A 234 16.75 1.59 6.86
C ALA A 234 17.75 1.13 7.92
N ILE A 235 18.66 2.00 8.31
CA ILE A 235 19.74 1.71 9.27
C ILE A 235 19.82 2.71 10.43
N CYS A 236 18.71 3.36 10.77
CA CYS A 236 18.54 4.25 11.92
C CYS A 236 19.58 5.39 12.00
N GLU A 237 19.75 6.12 10.86
CA GLU A 237 20.59 7.32 10.86
C GLU A 237 19.98 8.47 11.68
N PRO A 238 20.81 9.33 12.31
CA PRO A 238 20.35 10.49 13.09
C PRO A 238 19.49 11.47 12.30
N GLU A 239 19.80 11.68 11.02
CA GLU A 239 19.06 12.57 10.13
C GLU A 239 17.64 12.07 9.90
N ILE A 240 17.48 10.74 9.76
CA ILE A 240 16.17 10.09 9.62
C ILE A 240 15.38 10.21 10.93
N ALA A 241 16.03 9.99 12.09
CA ALA A 241 15.37 10.20 13.39
C ALA A 241 14.86 11.64 13.54
N THR A 242 15.63 12.63 13.06
CA THR A 242 15.24 14.04 13.06
C THR A 242 14.02 14.31 12.19
N LEU A 243 13.98 13.76 10.97
CA LEU A 243 12.81 13.88 10.10
C LEU A 243 11.58 13.18 10.68
N LEU A 244 11.72 11.97 11.21
CA LEU A 244 10.59 11.27 11.84
C LEU A 244 10.04 12.03 13.04
N ALA A 245 10.90 12.70 13.81
CA ALA A 245 10.49 13.51 14.97
C ALA A 245 9.68 14.75 14.60
N GLU A 246 9.66 15.18 13.32
CA GLU A 246 8.79 16.27 12.85
C GLU A 246 7.32 15.82 12.68
N LEU A 247 7.08 14.51 12.59
CA LEU A 247 5.75 13.95 12.45
C LEU A 247 5.05 13.87 13.81
N ASP A 248 3.71 13.97 13.80
CA ASP A 248 2.89 13.79 15.01
C ASP A 248 2.00 12.53 14.87
N PRO A 249 2.58 11.32 15.02
CA PRO A 249 1.83 10.10 14.85
C PRO A 249 1.10 9.63 16.10
N ALA A 250 0.10 8.76 15.90
CA ALA A 250 -0.49 7.96 16.96
C ALA A 250 0.48 6.90 17.50
N VAL A 251 1.33 6.33 16.62
CA VAL A 251 2.29 5.26 16.92
C VAL A 251 3.46 5.33 15.94
N TYR A 252 4.69 5.16 16.43
CA TYR A 252 5.83 4.78 15.60
C TYR A 252 6.00 3.27 15.62
N MET A 253 6.06 2.62 14.44
CA MET A 253 6.42 1.22 14.29
C MET A 253 7.78 1.12 13.61
N LEU A 254 8.80 0.64 14.35
CA LEU A 254 10.19 0.61 13.93
C LEU A 254 10.60 -0.83 13.59
N ASP A 255 10.81 -1.11 12.30
CA ASP A 255 11.16 -2.42 11.73
C ASP A 255 12.42 -2.34 10.85
N PRO A 256 13.55 -1.78 11.34
CA PRO A 256 14.76 -1.60 10.54
C PRO A 256 15.73 -2.79 10.57
N LEU A 257 15.57 -3.75 11.50
CA LEU A 257 16.56 -4.78 11.80
C LEU A 257 17.04 -5.59 10.59
N PRO A 258 16.21 -5.95 9.59
CA PRO A 258 16.70 -6.68 8.41
C PRO A 258 17.81 -5.98 7.62
N ASN A 259 18.01 -4.67 7.79
CA ASN A 259 19.10 -3.92 7.16
C ASN A 259 20.26 -3.60 8.12
N MET A 260 20.20 -4.01 9.39
CA MET A 260 21.18 -3.67 10.42
C MET A 260 21.94 -4.91 10.89
N ASN A 261 23.26 -4.80 10.98
CA ASN A 261 24.05 -5.77 11.72
C ASN A 261 23.98 -5.51 13.24
N SER A 262 24.47 -6.45 14.03
CA SER A 262 24.40 -6.39 15.50
C SER A 262 25.03 -5.13 16.09
N GLU A 263 26.13 -4.65 15.52
CA GLU A 263 26.82 -3.44 15.97
C GLU A 263 26.00 -2.17 15.71
N MET A 264 25.37 -2.10 14.52
CA MET A 264 24.43 -1.01 14.21
C MET A 264 23.22 -1.01 15.13
N VAL A 265 22.64 -2.19 15.44
CA VAL A 265 21.52 -2.28 16.38
C VAL A 265 21.93 -1.76 17.75
N LYS A 266 23.10 -2.17 18.25
CA LYS A 266 23.63 -1.79 19.56
C LYS A 266 23.91 -0.28 19.65
N SER A 267 24.50 0.31 18.62
CA SER A 267 24.91 1.72 18.65
C SER A 267 23.78 2.67 18.28
N ARG A 268 22.98 2.37 17.23
CA ARG A 268 22.04 3.34 16.65
C ARG A 268 20.62 3.28 17.22
N MET A 269 20.12 2.08 17.57
CA MET A 269 18.74 1.98 18.07
C MET A 269 18.46 2.77 19.34
N PRO A 270 19.36 2.78 20.37
CA PRO A 270 19.12 3.60 21.56
C PRO A 270 19.02 5.09 21.24
N GLU A 271 19.93 5.62 20.41
CA GLU A 271 19.96 7.03 20.01
C GLU A 271 18.73 7.42 19.16
N PHE A 272 18.33 6.53 18.26
CA PHE A 272 17.16 6.73 17.42
C PHE A 272 15.86 6.83 18.25
N ILE A 273 15.69 5.91 19.20
CA ILE A 273 14.56 5.94 20.14
C ILE A 273 14.61 7.20 21.01
N GLU A 274 15.79 7.56 21.54
CA GLU A 274 15.97 8.73 22.38
C GLU A 274 15.61 10.03 21.65
N LYS A 275 16.02 10.16 20.38
CA LYS A 275 15.66 11.30 19.54
C LYS A 275 14.14 11.45 19.40
N LEU A 276 13.42 10.34 19.16
CA LEU A 276 11.96 10.36 19.10
C LEU A 276 11.33 10.69 20.45
N ARG A 277 11.87 10.16 21.56
CA ARG A 277 11.39 10.43 22.94
C ARG A 277 11.57 11.87 23.36
N THR A 278 12.66 12.52 22.93
CA THR A 278 12.92 13.94 23.24
C THR A 278 11.80 14.83 22.70
N VAL A 279 11.26 14.53 21.51
CA VAL A 279 10.20 15.33 20.89
C VAL A 279 8.81 14.78 21.26
N HIS A 280 8.67 13.46 21.32
CA HIS A 280 7.42 12.75 21.54
C HIS A 280 7.50 11.82 22.76
N PRO A 281 7.56 12.38 23.99
CA PRO A 281 7.83 11.60 25.21
C PRO A 281 6.77 10.55 25.53
N LYS A 282 5.52 10.73 25.05
CA LYS A 282 4.40 9.85 25.34
C LYS A 282 3.90 9.04 24.14
N THR A 283 4.31 9.36 22.90
CA THR A 283 3.85 8.65 21.72
C THR A 283 4.32 7.18 21.76
N PRO A 284 3.42 6.20 21.62
CA PRO A 284 3.79 4.80 21.59
C PRO A 284 4.82 4.49 20.49
N ILE A 285 5.84 3.70 20.85
CA ILE A 285 6.83 3.16 19.91
C ILE A 285 6.75 1.64 19.96
N ILE A 286 6.65 0.99 18.81
CA ILE A 286 6.69 -0.46 18.68
C ILE A 286 8.02 -0.84 18.04
N LEU A 287 8.81 -1.66 18.72
CA LEU A 287 10.04 -2.25 18.20
C LEU A 287 9.73 -3.62 17.62
N VAL A 288 10.19 -3.89 16.39
CA VAL A 288 9.94 -5.14 15.70
C VAL A 288 11.25 -5.91 15.53
N GLU A 289 11.31 -7.17 15.96
CA GLU A 289 12.43 -8.07 15.72
C GLU A 289 12.53 -8.41 14.22
N ASN A 290 13.72 -8.79 13.79
CA ASN A 290 13.93 -9.42 12.49
C ASN A 290 13.13 -10.72 12.41
N THR A 291 12.51 -10.96 11.27
CA THR A 291 11.77 -12.20 11.01
C THR A 291 12.70 -13.40 10.96
N GLU A 292 12.22 -14.57 11.35
CA GLU A 292 12.93 -15.81 11.08
C GLU A 292 12.92 -16.08 9.57
N MET A 293 14.11 -16.21 8.98
CA MET A 293 14.26 -16.48 7.54
C MET A 293 13.84 -17.93 7.24
N GLY A 294 13.20 -18.17 6.09
CA GLY A 294 12.64 -19.47 5.75
C GLY A 294 13.65 -20.64 5.71
N ASP A 295 14.95 -20.35 5.50
CA ASP A 295 16.03 -21.35 5.50
C ASP A 295 16.79 -21.46 6.85
N ALA A 296 16.41 -20.70 7.86
CA ALA A 296 17.06 -20.67 9.16
C ALA A 296 17.13 -22.04 9.88
N PRO A 297 16.14 -22.93 9.79
CA PRO A 297 16.22 -24.25 10.41
C PRO A 297 17.39 -25.11 9.91
N VAL A 298 17.82 -24.90 8.65
CA VAL A 298 18.90 -25.66 8.00
C VAL A 298 20.18 -24.84 7.74
N ASN A 299 20.18 -23.56 8.12
CA ASN A 299 21.30 -22.64 7.92
C ASN A 299 21.68 -21.95 9.23
N PRO A 300 22.55 -22.57 10.07
CA PRO A 300 22.90 -22.06 11.40
C PRO A 300 23.52 -20.65 11.39
N SER A 301 24.39 -20.34 10.43
CA SER A 301 25.05 -19.04 10.37
C SER A 301 24.06 -17.90 10.10
N ARG A 302 23.07 -18.13 9.27
CA ARG A 302 22.00 -17.17 9.01
C ARG A 302 21.13 -16.97 10.24
N ARG A 303 20.79 -18.07 10.94
CA ARG A 303 20.04 -18.04 12.19
C ARG A 303 20.77 -17.22 13.26
N GLU A 304 22.07 -17.42 13.42
CA GLU A 304 22.90 -16.70 14.39
C GLU A 304 22.87 -15.18 14.14
N GLY A 305 23.00 -14.74 12.86
CA GLY A 305 23.05 -13.33 12.50
C GLY A 305 21.80 -12.55 12.93
N TYR A 306 20.60 -13.04 12.61
CA TYR A 306 19.38 -12.32 13.02
C TYR A 306 19.03 -12.53 14.50
N SER A 307 19.31 -13.67 15.09
CA SER A 307 19.03 -13.93 16.51
C SER A 307 19.87 -13.06 17.43
N THR A 308 21.14 -12.80 17.09
CA THR A 308 22.00 -11.87 17.82
C THR A 308 21.42 -10.45 17.79
N SER A 309 21.04 -9.95 16.62
CA SER A 309 20.41 -8.63 16.47
C SER A 309 19.10 -8.52 17.27
N ASN A 310 18.26 -9.57 17.24
CA ASN A 310 17.02 -9.64 18.01
C ASN A 310 17.29 -9.62 19.52
N ALA A 311 18.30 -10.36 20.01
CA ALA A 311 18.67 -10.38 21.41
C ALA A 311 19.13 -8.98 21.90
N ILE A 312 19.90 -8.26 21.08
CA ILE A 312 20.33 -6.88 21.39
C ILE A 312 19.11 -5.95 21.45
N LEU A 313 18.22 -6.01 20.46
CA LEU A 313 17.00 -5.18 20.45
C LEU A 313 16.14 -5.44 21.68
N ARG A 314 15.98 -6.71 22.06
CA ARG A 314 15.21 -7.11 23.25
C ARG A 314 15.82 -6.55 24.52
N LYS A 315 17.15 -6.62 24.67
CA LYS A 315 17.86 -6.02 25.79
C LYS A 315 17.62 -4.50 25.87
N ILE A 316 17.71 -3.79 24.73
CA ILE A 316 17.42 -2.34 24.68
C ILE A 316 15.97 -2.08 25.14
N PHE A 317 15.01 -2.86 24.67
CA PHE A 317 13.61 -2.76 25.09
C PHE A 317 13.45 -2.94 26.61
N GLU A 318 14.00 -4.04 27.17
CA GLU A 318 13.90 -4.38 28.60
C GLU A 318 14.53 -3.31 29.50
N GLU A 319 15.72 -2.79 29.12
CA GLU A 319 16.41 -1.71 29.84
C GLU A 319 15.58 -0.43 29.85
N ARG A 320 14.98 -0.03 28.73
CA ARG A 320 14.13 1.17 28.65
C ARG A 320 12.83 1.02 29.44
N VAL A 321 12.19 -0.14 29.38
CA VAL A 321 11.00 -0.42 30.19
C VAL A 321 11.35 -0.38 31.69
N LYS A 322 12.48 -0.96 32.09
CA LYS A 322 12.98 -0.90 33.47
C LYS A 322 13.29 0.53 33.90
N ALA A 323 13.76 1.38 32.99
CA ALA A 323 13.98 2.81 33.21
C ALA A 323 12.70 3.66 33.23
N GLY A 324 11.52 3.06 33.02
CA GLY A 324 10.21 3.72 33.12
C GLY A 324 9.55 4.12 31.80
N ASP A 325 10.06 3.71 30.61
CA ASP A 325 9.40 3.94 29.33
C ASP A 325 8.20 2.98 29.18
N ARG A 326 7.02 3.42 29.62
CA ARG A 326 5.78 2.64 29.63
C ARG A 326 5.06 2.61 28.27
N ASN A 327 5.46 3.46 27.34
CA ASN A 327 4.87 3.57 26.01
C ASN A 327 5.75 2.90 24.94
N LEU A 328 6.62 1.97 25.36
CA LEU A 328 7.41 1.13 24.46
C LEU A 328 6.77 -0.26 24.36
N PHE A 329 6.57 -0.75 23.14
CA PHE A 329 5.96 -2.03 22.83
C PHE A 329 6.94 -2.87 22.02
N TYR A 330 6.73 -4.19 21.98
CA TYR A 330 7.65 -5.12 21.36
C TYR A 330 6.92 -6.21 20.56
N ILE A 331 7.44 -6.54 19.38
CA ILE A 331 6.96 -7.61 18.53
C ILE A 331 8.12 -8.58 18.27
N ARG A 332 7.93 -9.85 18.64
CA ARG A 332 8.90 -10.91 18.40
C ARG A 332 8.87 -11.37 16.95
N GLY A 333 10.05 -11.73 16.41
CA GLY A 333 10.22 -12.15 15.03
C GLY A 333 9.85 -13.58 14.71
N ASP A 334 9.83 -14.46 15.71
CA ASP A 334 9.73 -15.92 15.58
C ASP A 334 8.42 -16.44 14.96
N LYS A 335 7.35 -15.62 14.95
CA LYS A 335 6.03 -16.01 14.41
C LYS A 335 5.56 -15.17 13.23
N LEU A 336 6.35 -14.17 12.84
CA LEU A 336 5.89 -13.18 11.85
C LEU A 336 5.59 -13.80 10.47
N LEU A 337 6.35 -14.80 10.05
CA LEU A 337 6.18 -15.44 8.74
C LEU A 337 5.53 -16.83 8.80
N GLY A 338 5.19 -17.32 10.01
CA GLY A 338 4.81 -18.70 10.25
C GLY A 338 6.04 -19.62 10.35
N THR A 339 5.81 -20.93 10.52
CA THR A 339 6.88 -21.93 10.80
C THR A 339 7.05 -22.95 9.67
N ASP A 340 6.31 -22.80 8.56
CA ASP A 340 6.28 -23.76 7.46
C ASP A 340 7.23 -23.39 6.29
N GLY A 341 7.95 -22.26 6.39
CA GLY A 341 8.84 -21.76 5.35
C GLY A 341 8.16 -21.17 4.11
N GLN A 342 6.80 -21.07 4.09
CA GLN A 342 6.02 -20.62 2.92
C GLN A 342 5.78 -19.10 2.89
N GLY A 343 6.23 -18.36 3.91
CA GLY A 343 5.93 -16.95 4.07
C GLY A 343 6.75 -16.00 3.20
N THR A 344 7.76 -16.46 2.44
CA THR A 344 8.68 -15.59 1.68
C THR A 344 8.80 -15.98 0.21
N VAL A 345 9.19 -15.01 -0.64
CA VAL A 345 9.47 -15.21 -2.07
C VAL A 345 10.92 -15.64 -2.31
N ASP A 346 11.86 -15.07 -1.54
CA ASP A 346 13.31 -15.21 -1.74
C ASP A 346 14.06 -15.44 -0.41
N ARG A 347 13.41 -16.06 0.57
CA ARG A 347 13.86 -16.34 1.94
C ARG A 347 13.82 -15.12 2.88
N VAL A 348 13.78 -13.89 2.34
CA VAL A 348 13.83 -12.62 3.11
C VAL A 348 12.51 -11.87 2.99
N HIS A 349 12.09 -11.61 1.75
CA HIS A 349 10.92 -10.76 1.48
C HIS A 349 9.62 -11.58 1.56
N PRO A 350 8.64 -11.11 2.33
CA PRO A 350 7.36 -11.80 2.47
C PRO A 350 6.62 -11.91 1.14
N SER A 351 5.99 -13.06 0.91
CA SER A 351 4.89 -13.20 -0.05
C SER A 351 3.61 -12.55 0.53
N ASP A 352 2.52 -12.50 -0.25
CA ASP A 352 1.23 -12.04 0.28
C ASP A 352 0.79 -12.84 1.52
N LEU A 353 1.05 -14.16 1.53
CA LEU A 353 0.83 -15.01 2.70
C LEU A 353 1.65 -14.53 3.91
N GLY A 354 2.94 -14.23 3.68
CA GLY A 354 3.82 -13.71 4.73
C GLY A 354 3.35 -12.36 5.27
N PHE A 355 2.96 -11.44 4.40
CA PHE A 355 2.42 -10.13 4.81
C PHE A 355 1.12 -10.25 5.62
N MET A 356 0.22 -11.17 5.23
CA MET A 356 -0.99 -11.45 6.01
C MET A 356 -0.66 -12.00 7.40
N ARG A 357 0.28 -12.96 7.50
CA ARG A 357 0.76 -13.51 8.79
C ARG A 357 1.41 -12.44 9.67
N MET A 358 2.27 -11.58 9.07
CA MET A 358 2.85 -10.45 9.79
C MET A 358 1.75 -9.54 10.36
N ALA A 359 0.76 -9.20 9.56
CA ALA A 359 -0.37 -8.39 10.01
C ALA A 359 -1.14 -9.07 11.15
N ASP A 360 -1.39 -10.38 11.10
CA ASP A 360 -2.08 -11.13 12.15
C ASP A 360 -1.34 -11.06 13.50
N VAL A 361 -0.01 -11.16 13.47
CA VAL A 361 0.83 -11.09 14.69
C VAL A 361 0.96 -9.65 15.21
N MET A 362 1.07 -8.67 14.30
CA MET A 362 1.33 -7.27 14.65
C MET A 362 0.06 -6.54 15.11
N GLU A 363 -1.11 -6.88 14.57
CA GLU A 363 -2.38 -6.19 14.84
C GLU A 363 -2.74 -6.07 16.32
N PRO A 364 -2.66 -7.13 17.15
CA PRO A 364 -2.98 -7.03 18.57
C PRO A 364 -2.06 -6.06 19.33
N VAL A 365 -0.78 -5.98 18.94
CA VAL A 365 0.20 -5.07 19.57
C VAL A 365 -0.09 -3.63 19.14
N LEU A 366 -0.32 -3.41 17.85
CA LEU A 366 -0.68 -2.09 17.31
C LEU A 366 -1.99 -1.57 17.94
N LYS A 367 -3.01 -2.43 18.09
CA LYS A 367 -4.25 -2.07 18.79
C LYS A 367 -4.02 -1.58 20.24
N ARG A 368 -3.12 -2.26 20.97
CA ARG A 368 -2.76 -1.84 22.34
C ARG A 368 -2.03 -0.50 22.34
N ALA A 369 -1.06 -0.31 21.45
CA ALA A 369 -0.32 0.93 21.30
C ALA A 369 -1.24 2.10 20.95
N LEU A 370 -2.16 1.93 20.01
CA LEU A 370 -3.16 2.94 19.61
C LEU A 370 -4.09 3.35 20.77
N ARG A 371 -4.36 2.43 21.71
CA ARG A 371 -5.16 2.75 22.92
C ARG A 371 -4.34 3.50 23.98
N ALA A 372 -3.05 3.19 24.09
CA ALA A 372 -2.15 3.84 25.05
C ALA A 372 -1.81 5.30 24.66
N GLY A 373 -1.88 5.63 23.36
CA GLY A 373 -1.65 6.98 22.84
C GLY A 373 -2.87 7.92 22.87
N ARG A 374 -4.03 7.41 23.31
CA ARG A 374 -5.26 8.19 23.48
C ARG A 374 -5.35 8.72 24.91
#